data_8028eb566d4e0d350ed3cd62336f922e
#
_entry.id   8028eb566d4e0d350ed3cd62336f922e
#
_cell.length_a   1.000
_cell.length_b   1.000
_cell.length_c   1.000
_cell.angle_alpha   90.00
_cell.angle_beta   90.00
_cell.angle_gamma   90.00
#
_symmetry.space_group_name_H-M   'P 1'
#
loop_
_entity.id
_entity.type
_entity.pdbx_description
1 polymer ?
#
loop_
_entity_poly.entity_id
_entity_poly.type
_entity_poly.pdbx_seq_one_letter_code
_entity_poly.pdbx_strand_id
1 'polypeptide(L)'
;MIVEIDQRSDVPIYEQLHRQFIAAIAGDELSPGDSLPSVRSLAVDLGINLHTVNKAYALLRDEGYIVMRRGACLLYTSDAADEAR
;
A
#
# COMPACT_ATOMS: atom_id res chain seq x y z
N MET A 1 -11.69 1.05 -2.37
CA MET A 1 -11.06 1.40 -1.09
C MET A 1 -10.92 2.90 -0.97
N ILE A 2 -11.30 3.45 0.15
CA ILE A 2 -11.17 4.87 0.42
C ILE A 2 -10.09 5.04 1.50
N VAL A 3 -9.09 5.86 1.20
CA VAL A 3 -8.01 6.13 2.14
C VAL A 3 -8.26 7.48 2.82
N GLU A 4 -8.30 7.48 4.14
CA GLU A 4 -8.50 8.68 4.91
C GLU A 4 -7.31 8.91 5.83
N ILE A 5 -6.79 10.14 5.81
CA ILE A 5 -5.63 10.51 6.61
C ILE A 5 -6.05 11.56 7.62
N ASP A 6 -5.74 11.31 8.89
CA ASP A 6 -5.95 12.29 9.97
C ASP A 6 -4.59 12.87 10.34
N GLN A 7 -4.35 14.08 9.88
CA GLN A 7 -3.07 14.75 10.14
C GLN A 7 -2.94 15.25 11.58
N ARG A 8 -4.02 15.21 12.34
CA ARG A 8 -4.01 15.64 13.74
C ARG A 8 -3.76 14.47 14.69
N SER A 9 -3.83 13.26 14.17
CA SER A 9 -3.60 12.07 14.98
C SER A 9 -2.14 11.95 15.40
N ASP A 10 -1.91 11.36 16.56
CA ASP A 10 -0.55 11.05 17.03
C ASP A 10 0.05 9.90 16.23
N VAL A 11 -0.76 9.16 15.49
CA VAL A 11 -0.29 8.06 14.65
C VAL A 11 0.36 8.63 13.40
N PRO A 12 1.62 8.27 13.10
CA PRO A 12 2.27 8.75 11.88
C PRO A 12 1.45 8.41 10.64
N ILE A 13 1.50 9.30 9.64
CA ILE A 13 0.69 9.13 8.43
C ILE A 13 1.02 7.81 7.72
N TYR A 14 2.30 7.44 7.63
CA TYR A 14 2.67 6.19 6.97
C TYR A 14 2.03 4.98 7.67
N GLU A 15 1.90 5.04 8.98
CA GLU A 15 1.29 3.96 9.74
C GLU A 15 -0.22 3.92 9.50
N GLN A 16 -0.85 5.08 9.39
CA GLN A 16 -2.28 5.14 9.04
C GLN A 16 -2.53 4.51 7.68
N LEU A 17 -1.68 4.83 6.69
CA LEU A 17 -1.78 4.21 5.37
C LEU A 17 -1.61 2.71 5.45
N HIS A 18 -0.58 2.27 6.15
CA HIS A 18 -0.29 0.85 6.29
C HIS A 18 -1.49 0.10 6.88
N ARG A 19 -2.05 0.63 7.96
CA ARG A 19 -3.20 0.00 8.61
C ARG A 19 -4.42 -0.08 7.71
N GLN A 20 -4.66 0.97 6.93
CA GLN A 20 -5.81 1.00 6.04
C GLN A 20 -5.69 -0.02 4.91
N PHE A 21 -4.49 -0.17 4.36
CA PHE A 21 -4.25 -1.21 3.35
C PHE A 21 -4.44 -2.60 3.93
N ILE A 22 -3.92 -2.85 5.13
CA ILE A 22 -4.09 -4.14 5.79
C ILE A 22 -5.58 -4.42 6.03
N ALA A 23 -6.32 -3.42 6.50
CA ALA A 23 -7.75 -3.58 6.74
C ALA A 23 -8.52 -3.87 5.45
N ALA A 24 -8.13 -3.21 4.36
CA ALA A 24 -8.78 -3.43 3.06
C ALA A 24 -8.50 -4.84 2.54
N ILE A 25 -7.29 -5.33 2.74
CA ILE A 25 -6.93 -6.69 2.35
C ILE A 25 -7.70 -7.70 3.20
N ALA A 26 -7.76 -7.49 4.50
CA ALA A 26 -8.45 -8.39 5.41
C ALA A 26 -9.96 -8.39 5.16
N GLY A 27 -10.50 -7.25 4.72
CA GLY A 27 -11.93 -7.12 4.45
C GLY A 27 -12.33 -7.46 3.01
N ASP A 28 -11.42 -7.99 2.23
CA ASP A 28 -11.64 -8.36 0.83
C ASP A 28 -11.99 -7.18 -0.08
N GLU A 29 -11.68 -5.96 0.34
CA GLU A 29 -11.85 -4.80 -0.53
C GLU A 29 -10.80 -4.78 -1.64
N LEU A 30 -9.66 -5.43 -1.39
CA LEU A 30 -8.60 -5.63 -2.36
C LEU A 30 -8.39 -7.12 -2.56
N SER A 31 -8.21 -7.51 -3.80
CA SER A 31 -7.99 -8.92 -4.16
C SER A 31 -6.59 -9.13 -4.71
N PRO A 32 -6.01 -10.34 -4.54
CA PRO A 32 -4.70 -10.62 -5.10
C PRO A 32 -4.63 -10.29 -6.59
N GLY A 33 -3.58 -9.59 -6.99
CA GLY A 33 -3.42 -9.15 -8.37
C GLY A 33 -4.00 -7.78 -8.68
N ASP A 34 -4.76 -7.20 -7.76
CA ASP A 34 -5.30 -5.85 -7.96
C ASP A 34 -4.16 -4.85 -8.08
N SER A 35 -4.34 -3.90 -8.98
CA SER A 35 -3.38 -2.82 -9.19
C SER A 35 -3.63 -1.73 -8.16
N LEU A 36 -2.55 -1.30 -7.51
CA LEU A 36 -2.62 -0.20 -6.54
C LEU A 36 -2.11 1.09 -7.19
N PRO A 37 -2.56 2.26 -6.71
CA PRO A 37 -2.03 3.51 -7.23
C PRO A 37 -0.52 3.59 -7.00
N SER A 38 0.18 4.27 -7.88
CA SER A 38 1.60 4.49 -7.72
C SER A 38 1.83 5.36 -6.48
N VAL A 39 3.06 5.29 -5.95
CA VAL A 39 3.43 6.11 -4.80
C VAL A 39 3.16 7.59 -5.08
N ARG A 40 3.58 8.06 -6.25
CA ARG A 40 3.41 9.45 -6.62
C ARG A 40 1.93 9.83 -6.75
N SER A 41 1.16 8.98 -7.41
CA SER A 41 -0.26 9.23 -7.62
C SER A 41 -1.01 9.32 -6.29
N LEU A 42 -0.74 8.40 -5.39
CA LEU A 42 -1.40 8.39 -4.09
C LEU A 42 -0.98 9.59 -3.24
N ALA A 43 0.29 9.98 -3.30
CA ALA A 43 0.76 11.15 -2.57
C ALA A 43 0.04 12.42 -3.03
N VAL A 44 -0.14 12.56 -4.33
CA VAL A 44 -0.86 13.71 -4.89
C VAL A 44 -2.33 13.69 -4.46
N ASP A 45 -2.95 12.53 -4.57
CA ASP A 45 -4.37 12.39 -4.22
C ASP A 45 -4.65 12.71 -2.75
N LEU A 46 -3.74 12.32 -1.87
CA LEU A 46 -3.90 12.54 -0.44
C LEU A 46 -3.31 13.87 0.03
N GLY A 47 -2.54 14.52 -0.83
CA GLY A 47 -1.88 15.78 -0.46
C GLY A 47 -0.81 15.60 0.59
N ILE A 48 -0.09 14.49 0.55
CA ILE A 48 0.95 14.19 1.53
C ILE A 48 2.30 13.97 0.85
N ASN A 49 3.33 13.86 1.67
CA ASN A 49 4.69 13.71 1.19
C ASN A 49 4.88 12.36 0.48
N LEU A 50 5.56 12.39 -0.66
CA LEU A 50 5.87 11.21 -1.43
C LEU A 50 6.61 10.16 -0.61
N HIS A 51 7.56 10.60 0.22
CA HIS A 51 8.35 9.68 1.04
C HIS A 51 7.49 8.95 2.07
N THR A 52 6.42 9.60 2.55
CA THR A 52 5.50 8.99 3.50
C THR A 52 4.77 7.82 2.86
N VAL A 53 4.27 8.02 1.63
CA VAL A 53 3.60 6.95 0.89
C VAL A 53 4.58 5.83 0.58
N ASN A 54 5.79 6.20 0.16
CA ASN A 54 6.81 5.21 -0.16
C ASN A 54 7.15 4.34 1.05
N LYS A 55 7.21 4.94 2.23
CA LYS A 55 7.49 4.20 3.46
C LYS A 55 6.38 3.20 3.77
N ALA A 56 5.12 3.61 3.61
CA ALA A 56 3.99 2.72 3.82
C ALA A 56 4.02 1.54 2.84
N TYR A 57 4.28 1.83 1.57
CA TYR A 57 4.35 0.77 0.56
C TYR A 57 5.54 -0.16 0.80
N ALA A 58 6.67 0.38 1.25
CA ALA A 58 7.83 -0.45 1.56
C ALA A 58 7.53 -1.43 2.69
N LEU A 59 6.79 -0.99 3.70
CA LEU A 59 6.38 -1.86 4.78
C LEU A 59 5.47 -2.99 4.27
N LEU A 60 4.50 -2.65 3.42
CA LEU A 60 3.59 -3.64 2.85
C LEU A 60 4.36 -4.64 1.99
N ARG A 61 5.33 -4.16 1.22
CA ARG A 61 6.17 -5.03 0.40
C ARG A 61 7.00 -5.97 1.26
N ASP A 62 7.64 -5.43 2.30
CA ASP A 62 8.50 -6.23 3.17
C ASP A 62 7.70 -7.28 3.94
N GLU A 63 6.45 -6.99 4.24
CA GLU A 63 5.56 -7.91 4.91
C GLU A 63 4.91 -8.91 3.97
N GLY A 64 5.11 -8.73 2.67
CA GLY A 64 4.58 -9.66 1.67
C GLY A 64 3.17 -9.39 1.20
N TYR A 65 2.62 -8.21 1.49
CA TYR A 65 1.26 -7.88 1.06
C TYR A 65 1.19 -7.36 -0.37
N ILE A 66 2.26 -6.72 -0.83
CA ILE A 66 2.31 -6.20 -2.20
C ILE A 66 3.62 -6.59 -2.87
N VAL A 67 3.62 -6.54 -4.19
CA VAL A 67 4.82 -6.74 -5.00
C VAL A 67 4.95 -5.56 -5.95
N MET A 68 6.19 -5.21 -6.25
CA MET A 68 6.48 -4.14 -7.20
C MET A 68 7.03 -4.75 -8.47
N ARG A 69 6.34 -4.52 -9.59
CA ARG A 69 6.75 -5.05 -10.88
C ARG A 69 6.66 -3.96 -11.93
N ARG A 70 7.79 -3.70 -12.58
CA ARG A 70 7.86 -2.75 -13.71
C ARG A 70 7.26 -1.38 -13.35
N GLY A 71 7.52 -0.92 -12.14
CA GLY A 71 7.03 0.36 -11.68
C GLY A 71 5.58 0.36 -11.20
N ALA A 72 4.90 -0.77 -11.24
CA ALA A 72 3.54 -0.90 -10.74
C ALA A 72 3.52 -1.60 -9.39
N CYS A 73 2.61 -1.17 -8.53
CA CYS A 73 2.35 -1.83 -7.26
C CYS A 73 1.15 -2.74 -7.43
N LEU A 74 1.33 -4.01 -7.18
CA LEU A 74 0.28 -5.01 -7.29
C LEU A 74 0.11 -5.70 -5.95
N LEU A 75 -1.16 -6.03 -5.64
CA LEU A 75 -1.40 -6.83 -4.46
C LEU A 75 -0.77 -8.21 -4.67
N TYR A 76 -0.22 -8.75 -3.58
CA TYR A 76 0.48 -10.03 -3.62
C TYR A 76 -0.41 -11.15 -4.16
N THR A 77 0.21 -12.03 -4.98
CA THR A 77 -0.47 -13.22 -5.49
C THR A 77 0.36 -14.45 -5.14
N SER A 78 -0.31 -15.61 -5.09
CA SER A 78 0.37 -16.86 -4.79
C SER A 78 1.44 -17.19 -5.84
N ASP A 79 1.16 -16.87 -7.07
CA ASP A 79 2.10 -17.13 -8.16
C ASP A 79 3.37 -16.30 -7.99
N ALA A 80 3.24 -15.07 -7.55
CA ALA A 80 4.38 -14.22 -7.30
C ALA A 80 5.26 -14.77 -6.18
N ALA A 81 4.65 -15.39 -5.18
CA ALA A 81 5.39 -15.98 -4.08
C ALA A 81 6.32 -17.08 -4.53
N ASP A 82 5.83 -17.92 -5.42
CA ASP A 82 6.61 -19.04 -5.91
C ASP A 82 7.83 -18.57 -6.69
N GLU A 83 7.65 -17.51 -7.46
CA GLU A 83 8.74 -16.98 -8.27
C GLU A 83 9.79 -16.24 -7.44
N ALA A 84 9.38 -15.70 -6.30
CA ALA A 84 10.28 -14.93 -5.46
C ALA A 84 11.33 -15.80 -4.78
N ARG A 85 11.19 -17.07 -4.88
CA ARG A 85 12.13 -18.02 -4.26
C ARG A 85 13.08 -18.61 -5.26
#